data_4d2074317082f979aa00fbbd93e71946
#
_entry.id   4d2074317082f979aa00fbbd93e71946
#
_cell.length_a   1.000
_cell.length_b   1.000
_cell.length_c   1.000
_cell.angle_alpha   90.00
_cell.angle_beta   90.00
_cell.angle_gamma   90.00
#
_symmetry.space_group_name_H-M   'P 1'
#
loop_
_entity.id
_entity.type
_entity.pdbx_description
1 polymer ?
#
loop_
_entity_poly.entity_id
_entity_poly.type
_entity_poly.pdbx_seq_one_letter_code
_entity_poly.pdbx_strand_id
1 'polypeptide(L)'
;KKKILLLSDDLRMHSGIATMSRELVIGTLHHYDWVQIAGAIDHPEKGKIVDMKEAADKLNGRNDNYLKLYPVNGYGDEEILFQIMAMEKPNAIMHFTDPRFWGWLYAIENQIRSKIPLTYLDIWDDLPYPMWNKPFYKSCDALFAISKQTDNINKWVLGPENCTSINGDFDKEGNIICQ
;
A
#
# COMPACT_ATOMS: atom_id res chain seq x y z
N LYS A 1 13.33 8.46 11.40
CA LYS A 1 11.97 7.98 11.05
C LYS A 1 12.07 6.60 10.39
N LYS A 2 11.01 5.79 10.49
CA LYS A 2 10.89 4.57 9.69
C LYS A 2 10.55 4.94 8.24
N LYS A 3 11.12 4.22 7.28
CA LYS A 3 10.90 4.44 5.85
C LYS A 3 9.87 3.45 5.30
N ILE A 4 8.86 3.95 4.60
CA ILE A 4 7.82 3.14 3.96
C ILE A 4 7.94 3.28 2.45
N LEU A 5 7.92 2.14 1.76
CA LEU A 5 7.83 2.09 0.30
C LEU A 5 6.38 1.89 -0.10
N LEU A 6 5.80 2.92 -0.71
CA LEU A 6 4.45 2.90 -1.24
C LEU A 6 4.44 2.40 -2.68
N LEU A 7 3.58 1.45 -2.98
CA LEU A 7 3.32 0.94 -4.33
C LEU A 7 1.90 1.35 -4.74
N SER A 8 1.78 2.35 -5.57
CA SER A 8 0.47 2.89 -5.98
C SER A 8 0.58 3.74 -7.26
N ASP A 9 -0.54 4.31 -7.70
CA ASP A 9 -0.53 5.38 -8.70
C ASP A 9 0.36 6.54 -8.22
N ASP A 10 1.09 7.17 -9.15
CA ASP A 10 1.90 8.35 -8.83
C ASP A 10 1.05 9.39 -8.07
N LEU A 11 1.50 9.74 -6.88
CA LEU A 11 0.72 10.63 -5.99
C LEU A 11 0.50 12.04 -6.55
N ARG A 12 1.14 12.39 -7.67
CA ARG A 12 0.91 13.65 -8.42
C ARG A 12 -0.22 13.55 -9.44
N MET A 13 -0.70 12.33 -9.74
CA MET A 13 -1.78 12.11 -10.69
C MET A 13 -3.15 12.56 -10.17
N HIS A 14 -4.09 12.68 -11.09
CA HIS A 14 -5.50 12.99 -10.82
C HIS A 14 -6.34 11.70 -10.82
N SER A 15 -6.11 10.83 -9.84
CA SER A 15 -6.93 9.64 -9.59
C SER A 15 -7.34 9.58 -8.12
N GLY A 16 -8.35 8.80 -7.80
CA GLY A 16 -8.77 8.57 -6.42
C GLY A 16 -7.64 7.93 -5.60
N ILE A 17 -6.95 6.96 -6.18
CA ILE A 17 -5.80 6.28 -5.57
C ILE A 17 -4.66 7.28 -5.31
N ALA A 18 -4.30 8.09 -6.32
CA ALA A 18 -3.25 9.08 -6.17
C ALA A 18 -3.60 10.14 -5.11
N THR A 19 -4.86 10.58 -5.08
CA THR A 19 -5.33 11.53 -4.07
C THR A 19 -5.21 10.97 -2.65
N MET A 20 -5.73 9.75 -2.43
CA MET A 20 -5.63 9.10 -1.12
C MET A 20 -4.18 8.82 -0.72
N SER A 21 -3.34 8.37 -1.67
CA SER A 21 -1.91 8.17 -1.45
C SER A 21 -1.23 9.47 -1.02
N ARG A 22 -1.54 10.56 -1.69
CA ARG A 22 -1.00 11.89 -1.37
C ARG A 22 -1.41 12.36 0.02
N GLU A 23 -2.69 12.25 0.37
CA GLU A 23 -3.19 12.64 1.69
C GLU A 23 -2.54 11.81 2.81
N LEU A 24 -2.43 10.50 2.61
CA LEU A 24 -1.76 9.60 3.56
C LEU A 24 -0.29 9.99 3.75
N VAL A 25 0.43 10.19 2.66
CA VAL A 25 1.86 10.54 2.69
C VAL A 25 2.06 11.89 3.36
N ILE A 26 1.35 12.93 2.91
CA ILE A 26 1.47 14.29 3.47
C ILE A 26 1.10 14.30 4.96
N GLY A 27 0.00 13.65 5.32
CA GLY A 27 -0.49 13.59 6.70
C GLY A 27 0.46 12.88 7.67
N THR A 28 1.37 12.04 7.15
CA THR A 28 2.28 11.22 7.95
C THR A 28 3.77 11.51 7.76
N LEU A 29 4.14 12.51 6.96
CA LEU A 29 5.53 12.93 6.74
C LEU A 29 6.30 13.25 8.03
N HIS A 30 5.60 13.67 9.08
CA HIS A 30 6.21 13.95 10.37
C HIS A 30 6.58 12.69 11.16
N HIS A 31 5.99 11.53 10.81
CA HIS A 31 6.26 10.23 11.44
C HIS A 31 7.16 9.33 10.58
N TYR A 32 7.00 9.37 9.26
CA TYR A 32 7.65 8.44 8.33
C TYR A 32 8.42 9.16 7.25
N ASP A 33 9.46 8.49 6.76
CA ASP A 33 10.09 8.77 5.48
C ASP A 33 9.35 7.98 4.40
N TRP A 34 9.07 8.60 3.27
CA TRP A 34 8.31 7.98 2.20
C TRP A 34 9.10 7.85 0.91
N VAL A 35 8.96 6.70 0.29
CA VAL A 35 9.43 6.41 -1.06
C VAL A 35 8.27 5.80 -1.83
N GLN A 36 8.08 6.15 -3.08
CA GLN A 36 7.02 5.58 -3.90
C GLN A 36 7.56 4.99 -5.19
N ILE A 37 7.14 3.77 -5.54
CA ILE A 37 7.11 3.31 -6.93
C ILE A 37 5.82 3.90 -7.51
N ALA A 38 5.98 4.91 -8.35
CA ALA A 38 4.91 5.75 -8.84
C ALA A 38 4.41 5.24 -10.18
N GLY A 39 3.32 4.47 -10.15
CA GLY A 39 2.74 3.83 -11.32
C GLY A 39 1.93 4.79 -12.18
N ALA A 40 2.07 4.67 -13.50
CA ALA A 40 1.19 5.28 -14.50
C ALA A 40 1.42 4.64 -15.88
N ILE A 41 0.40 4.69 -16.73
CA ILE A 41 0.55 4.31 -18.14
C ILE A 41 1.36 5.38 -18.85
N ASP A 42 2.38 4.98 -19.61
CA ASP A 42 3.26 5.88 -20.38
C ASP A 42 3.82 7.05 -19.58
N HIS A 43 4.38 6.75 -18.41
CA HIS A 43 4.86 7.79 -17.50
C HIS A 43 5.98 8.62 -18.14
N PRO A 44 5.84 9.97 -18.26
CA PRO A 44 6.81 10.82 -18.96
C PRO A 44 8.17 10.92 -18.24
N GLU A 45 8.21 10.61 -16.95
CA GLU A 45 9.40 10.66 -16.12
C GLU A 45 9.91 9.27 -15.71
N LYS A 46 9.49 8.20 -16.41
CA LYS A 46 9.96 6.85 -16.11
C LYS A 46 11.48 6.77 -16.07
N GLY A 47 11.99 6.05 -15.07
CA GLY A 47 13.42 5.87 -14.88
C GLY A 47 14.16 7.04 -14.23
N LYS A 48 13.45 8.14 -13.91
CA LYS A 48 14.01 9.25 -13.13
C LYS A 48 13.77 9.03 -11.65
N ILE A 49 14.56 9.71 -10.83
CA ILE A 49 14.32 9.85 -9.40
C ILE A 49 13.81 11.27 -9.17
N VAL A 50 12.61 11.40 -8.65
CA VAL A 50 12.00 12.70 -8.35
C VAL A 50 12.07 12.95 -6.85
N ASP A 51 12.93 13.87 -6.44
CA ASP A 51 13.02 14.29 -5.04
C ASP A 51 11.97 15.35 -4.75
N MET A 52 11.05 15.03 -3.85
CA MET A 52 9.95 15.91 -3.45
C MET A 52 10.19 16.61 -2.10
N LYS A 53 11.41 16.51 -1.56
CA LYS A 53 11.74 17.05 -0.23
C LYS A 53 11.35 18.52 -0.09
N GLU A 54 11.74 19.36 -1.04
CA GLU A 54 11.47 20.81 -0.96
C GLU A 54 9.95 21.11 -0.97
N ALA A 55 9.19 20.39 -1.81
CA ALA A 55 7.74 20.53 -1.83
C ALA A 55 7.09 20.06 -0.51
N ALA A 56 7.55 18.94 0.02
CA ALA A 56 7.09 18.40 1.29
C ALA A 56 7.41 19.34 2.48
N ASP A 57 8.61 19.91 2.49
CA ASP A 57 9.04 20.87 3.52
C ASP A 57 8.18 22.15 3.51
N LYS A 58 7.87 22.64 2.32
CA LYS A 58 6.97 23.81 2.16
C LYS A 58 5.55 23.53 2.65
N LEU A 59 5.05 22.31 2.42
CA LEU A 59 3.68 21.95 2.79
C LEU A 59 3.45 21.89 4.29
N ASN A 60 4.40 21.39 5.07
CA ASN A 60 4.23 21.19 6.51
C ASN A 60 5.12 22.09 7.39
N GLY A 61 5.88 23.00 6.78
CA GLY A 61 6.74 23.95 7.49
C GLY A 61 7.94 23.29 8.20
N ARG A 62 8.33 22.08 7.80
CA ARG A 62 9.48 21.34 8.35
C ARG A 62 10.64 21.38 7.36
N ASN A 63 11.79 20.87 7.78
CA ASN A 63 12.98 20.75 6.94
C ASN A 63 13.61 19.34 6.97
N ASP A 64 12.93 18.40 7.60
CA ASP A 64 13.38 17.02 7.84
C ASP A 64 12.56 15.96 7.10
N ASN A 65 11.77 16.37 6.10
CA ASN A 65 10.98 15.44 5.32
C ASN A 65 11.84 14.67 4.31
N TYR A 66 11.46 13.42 4.10
CA TYR A 66 12.01 12.57 3.06
C TYR A 66 10.86 12.03 2.21
N LEU A 67 10.83 12.42 0.94
CA LEU A 67 9.85 11.96 -0.03
C LEU A 67 10.50 11.85 -1.39
N LYS A 68 10.61 10.63 -1.93
CA LYS A 68 11.13 10.36 -3.27
C LYS A 68 10.16 9.52 -4.08
N LEU A 69 10.01 9.86 -5.34
CA LEU A 69 9.21 9.12 -6.30
C LEU A 69 10.11 8.47 -7.33
N TYR A 70 9.78 7.24 -7.67
CA TYR A 70 10.39 6.43 -8.73
C TYR A 70 9.32 6.15 -9.79
N PRO A 71 9.14 7.05 -10.77
CA PRO A 71 8.15 6.89 -11.82
C PRO A 71 8.43 5.69 -12.71
N VAL A 72 7.39 4.88 -12.94
CA VAL A 72 7.47 3.67 -13.76
C VAL A 72 6.31 3.61 -14.74
N ASN A 73 6.48 2.88 -15.85
CA ASN A 73 5.36 2.53 -16.71
C ASN A 73 4.57 1.37 -16.10
N GLY A 74 3.25 1.45 -16.22
CA GLY A 74 2.38 0.50 -15.55
C GLY A 74 2.63 0.55 -14.04
N TYR A 75 2.90 -0.60 -13.44
CA TYR A 75 3.17 -0.72 -12.01
C TYR A 75 4.56 -1.27 -11.70
N GLY A 76 5.48 -1.21 -12.68
CA GLY A 76 6.84 -1.73 -12.53
C GLY A 76 6.91 -3.25 -12.57
N ASP A 77 7.99 -3.76 -12.02
CA ASP A 77 8.31 -5.19 -11.97
C ASP A 77 9.19 -5.53 -10.75
N GLU A 78 9.53 -6.81 -10.59
CA GLU A 78 10.32 -7.28 -9.46
C GLU A 78 11.74 -6.71 -9.44
N GLU A 79 12.36 -6.50 -10.61
CA GLU A 79 13.72 -5.98 -10.71
C GLU A 79 13.79 -4.54 -10.17
N ILE A 80 12.87 -3.69 -10.62
CA ILE A 80 12.72 -2.32 -10.15
C ILE A 80 12.47 -2.29 -8.63
N LEU A 81 11.59 -3.17 -8.13
CA LEU A 81 11.31 -3.26 -6.70
C LEU A 81 12.56 -3.59 -5.90
N PHE A 82 13.30 -4.63 -6.27
CA PHE A 82 14.50 -5.03 -5.53
C PHE A 82 15.63 -4.00 -5.63
N GLN A 83 15.79 -3.33 -6.77
CA GLN A 83 16.76 -2.23 -6.90
C GLN A 83 16.42 -1.08 -5.93
N ILE A 84 15.15 -0.67 -5.87
CA ILE A 84 14.71 0.40 -4.96
C ILE A 84 14.83 -0.05 -3.50
N MET A 85 14.47 -1.29 -3.17
CA MET A 85 14.66 -1.83 -1.82
C MET A 85 16.13 -1.83 -1.40
N ALA A 86 17.04 -2.14 -2.30
CA ALA A 86 18.50 -2.13 -2.03
C ALA A 86 19.02 -0.70 -1.79
N MET A 87 18.57 0.26 -2.59
CA MET A 87 18.97 1.67 -2.48
C MET A 87 18.36 2.36 -1.27
N GLU A 88 17.05 2.23 -1.10
CA GLU A 88 16.28 3.00 -0.13
C GLU A 88 16.16 2.33 1.23
N LYS A 89 16.31 1.02 1.30
CA LYS A 89 16.26 0.20 2.52
C LYS A 89 14.99 0.49 3.36
N PRO A 90 13.80 0.33 2.77
CA PRO A 90 12.56 0.58 3.48
C PRO A 90 12.37 -0.41 4.64
N ASN A 91 11.59 -0.01 5.63
CA ASN A 91 11.24 -0.85 6.78
C ASN A 91 9.94 -1.63 6.56
N ALA A 92 9.10 -1.19 5.62
CA ALA A 92 7.86 -1.84 5.23
C ALA A 92 7.49 -1.45 3.81
N ILE A 93 6.69 -2.29 3.16
CA ILE A 93 6.01 -1.99 1.90
C ILE A 93 4.53 -1.81 2.19
N MET A 94 3.95 -0.76 1.61
CA MET A 94 2.50 -0.54 1.57
C MET A 94 2.04 -0.54 0.12
N HIS A 95 1.22 -1.50 -0.24
CA HIS A 95 0.55 -1.56 -1.53
C HIS A 95 -0.82 -0.89 -1.45
N PHE A 96 -1.14 -0.06 -2.43
CA PHE A 96 -2.42 0.62 -2.51
C PHE A 96 -2.85 0.80 -3.96
N THR A 97 -3.46 -0.22 -4.53
CA THR A 97 -4.22 -0.26 -5.79
C THR A 97 -4.91 -1.61 -5.89
N ASP A 98 -5.60 -1.88 -6.99
CA ASP A 98 -6.21 -3.19 -7.22
C ASP A 98 -5.12 -4.28 -7.34
N PRO A 99 -5.12 -5.28 -6.48
CA PRO A 99 -4.07 -6.28 -6.44
C PRO A 99 -3.96 -7.13 -7.69
N ARG A 100 -5.00 -7.19 -8.50
CA ARG A 100 -5.02 -7.96 -9.77
C ARG A 100 -4.01 -7.42 -10.80
N PHE A 101 -3.70 -6.13 -10.73
CA PHE A 101 -2.67 -5.53 -11.58
C PHE A 101 -1.25 -5.73 -11.06
N TRP A 102 -1.10 -6.30 -9.87
CA TRP A 102 0.17 -6.50 -9.18
C TRP A 102 0.52 -7.98 -9.03
N GLY A 103 0.09 -8.81 -9.98
CA GLY A 103 0.33 -10.26 -9.93
C GLY A 103 1.80 -10.62 -9.71
N TRP A 104 2.72 -9.87 -10.33
CA TRP A 104 4.16 -10.05 -10.15
C TRP A 104 4.60 -9.81 -8.69
N LEU A 105 4.05 -8.81 -8.01
CA LEU A 105 4.36 -8.50 -6.61
C LEU A 105 3.98 -9.67 -5.68
N TYR A 106 2.77 -10.18 -5.88
CA TYR A 106 2.25 -11.27 -5.06
C TYR A 106 2.89 -12.64 -5.41
N ALA A 107 3.41 -12.80 -6.62
CA ALA A 107 4.19 -13.98 -6.99
C ALA A 107 5.51 -14.10 -6.22
N ILE A 108 6.08 -12.98 -5.77
CA ILE A 108 7.35 -12.92 -5.03
C ILE A 108 7.17 -12.54 -3.54
N GLU A 109 5.94 -12.60 -3.02
CA GLU A 109 5.62 -12.11 -1.67
C GLU A 109 6.50 -12.76 -0.58
N ASN A 110 6.80 -14.05 -0.71
CA ASN A 110 7.66 -14.76 0.23
C ASN A 110 9.09 -14.18 0.28
N GLN A 111 9.64 -13.75 -0.87
CA GLN A 111 10.96 -13.13 -0.94
C GLN A 111 10.97 -11.76 -0.26
N ILE A 112 9.87 -11.03 -0.38
CA ILE A 112 9.68 -9.71 0.24
C ILE A 112 9.52 -9.87 1.74
N ARG A 113 8.55 -10.68 2.16
CA ARG A 113 8.16 -10.87 3.56
C ARG A 113 9.24 -11.52 4.42
N SER A 114 10.18 -12.24 3.80
CA SER A 114 11.37 -12.72 4.50
C SER A 114 12.32 -11.59 4.93
N LYS A 115 12.16 -10.38 4.38
CA LYS A 115 13.03 -9.23 4.65
C LYS A 115 12.32 -8.10 5.38
N ILE A 116 11.14 -7.72 4.91
CA ILE A 116 10.32 -6.63 5.45
C ILE A 116 8.83 -6.95 5.29
N PRO A 117 7.96 -6.44 6.15
CA PRO A 117 6.53 -6.67 6.03
C PRO A 117 5.95 -6.06 4.76
N LEU A 118 5.03 -6.80 4.13
CA LEU A 118 4.18 -6.38 3.04
C LEU A 118 2.78 -6.10 3.57
N THR A 119 2.29 -4.88 3.39
CA THR A 119 0.96 -4.47 3.82
C THR A 119 0.12 -4.01 2.64
N TYR A 120 -1.18 -4.11 2.77
CA TYR A 120 -2.12 -3.66 1.75
C TYR A 120 -3.18 -2.73 2.35
N LEU A 121 -3.34 -1.54 1.75
CA LEU A 121 -4.45 -0.65 2.05
C LEU A 121 -5.58 -0.94 1.05
N ASP A 122 -6.65 -1.55 1.53
CA ASP A 122 -7.79 -1.96 0.73
C ASP A 122 -8.87 -0.88 0.69
N ILE A 123 -9.46 -0.73 -0.49
CA ILE A 123 -10.54 0.25 -0.75
C ILE A 123 -11.81 -0.41 -1.28
N TRP A 124 -11.88 -1.75 -1.30
CA TRP A 124 -13.04 -2.43 -1.85
C TRP A 124 -14.31 -2.09 -1.06
N ASP A 125 -15.34 -1.66 -1.75
CA ASP A 125 -16.57 -1.14 -1.15
C ASP A 125 -17.85 -1.75 -1.74
N ASP A 126 -17.73 -2.75 -2.63
CA ASP A 126 -18.85 -3.33 -3.36
C ASP A 126 -19.14 -4.79 -2.97
N LEU A 127 -20.32 -5.24 -3.31
CA LEU A 127 -20.79 -6.62 -3.13
C LEU A 127 -21.10 -7.25 -4.51
N PRO A 128 -20.91 -8.55 -4.65
CA PRO A 128 -20.54 -9.56 -3.64
C PRO A 128 -19.07 -9.41 -3.18
N TYR A 129 -18.78 -9.99 -2.00
CA TYR A 129 -17.42 -10.00 -1.46
C TYR A 129 -16.42 -10.52 -2.49
N PRO A 130 -15.26 -9.84 -2.69
CA PRO A 130 -14.28 -10.20 -3.72
C PRO A 130 -13.47 -11.42 -3.31
N MET A 131 -14.08 -12.60 -3.29
CA MET A 131 -13.42 -13.85 -2.87
C MET A 131 -12.19 -14.19 -3.71
N TRP A 132 -12.13 -13.70 -4.95
CA TRP A 132 -10.96 -13.80 -5.81
C TRP A 132 -9.74 -13.01 -5.29
N ASN A 133 -9.92 -12.06 -4.39
CA ASN A 133 -8.84 -11.32 -3.75
C ASN A 133 -8.27 -12.05 -2.52
N LYS A 134 -8.89 -13.13 -2.05
CA LYS A 134 -8.43 -13.88 -0.87
C LYS A 134 -6.96 -14.28 -0.92
N PRO A 135 -6.41 -14.77 -2.04
CA PRO A 135 -4.97 -15.08 -2.12
C PRO A 135 -4.08 -13.86 -1.88
N PHE A 136 -4.45 -12.71 -2.42
CA PHE A 136 -3.71 -11.46 -2.23
C PHE A 136 -3.75 -10.98 -0.78
N TYR A 137 -4.93 -11.02 -0.16
CA TYR A 137 -5.09 -10.63 1.25
C TYR A 137 -4.28 -11.52 2.19
N LYS A 138 -4.27 -12.84 1.95
CA LYS A 138 -3.46 -13.80 2.72
C LYS A 138 -1.95 -13.61 2.53
N SER A 139 -1.53 -13.02 1.43
CA SER A 139 -0.12 -12.76 1.13
C SER A 139 0.42 -11.51 1.81
N CYS A 140 -0.40 -10.80 2.58
CA CYS A 140 0.01 -9.61 3.32
C CYS A 140 0.18 -9.90 4.82
N ASP A 141 1.10 -9.18 5.45
CA ASP A 141 1.31 -9.23 6.90
C ASP A 141 0.26 -8.39 7.65
N ALA A 142 -0.30 -7.38 6.98
CA ALA A 142 -1.42 -6.60 7.50
C ALA A 142 -2.28 -6.05 6.35
N LEU A 143 -3.59 -6.03 6.59
CA LEU A 143 -4.57 -5.32 5.76
C LEU A 143 -5.06 -4.08 6.50
N PHE A 144 -5.00 -2.96 5.83
CA PHE A 144 -5.64 -1.72 6.28
C PHE A 144 -6.89 -1.50 5.44
N ALA A 145 -7.95 -1.05 6.05
CA ALA A 145 -9.20 -0.76 5.38
C ALA A 145 -9.47 0.74 5.36
N ILE A 146 -9.90 1.26 4.23
CA ILE A 146 -10.25 2.69 4.09
C ILE A 146 -11.49 3.06 4.89
N SER A 147 -12.34 2.08 5.19
CA SER A 147 -13.61 2.26 5.90
C SER A 147 -13.97 1.04 6.71
N LYS A 148 -14.94 1.19 7.61
CA LYS A 148 -15.51 0.06 8.36
C LYS A 148 -16.18 -0.97 7.44
N GLN A 149 -16.79 -0.53 6.34
CA GLN A 149 -17.35 -1.42 5.33
C GLN A 149 -16.24 -2.27 4.68
N THR A 150 -15.15 -1.67 4.28
CA THR A 150 -14.01 -2.39 3.70
C THR A 150 -13.39 -3.36 4.71
N ASP A 151 -13.27 -2.97 5.98
CA ASP A 151 -12.79 -3.86 7.05
C ASP A 151 -13.69 -5.10 7.20
N ASN A 152 -15.02 -4.91 7.18
CA ASN A 152 -15.94 -6.03 7.20
C ASN A 152 -15.79 -6.94 5.97
N ILE A 153 -15.64 -6.35 4.78
CA ILE A 153 -15.41 -7.11 3.54
C ILE A 153 -14.13 -7.94 3.66
N ASN A 154 -13.04 -7.35 4.15
CA ASN A 154 -11.78 -8.06 4.35
C ASN A 154 -11.93 -9.25 5.29
N LYS A 155 -12.64 -9.08 6.39
CA LYS A 155 -12.93 -10.16 7.35
C LYS A 155 -13.74 -11.28 6.70
N TRP A 156 -14.76 -10.96 5.92
CA TRP A 156 -15.55 -11.94 5.19
C TRP A 156 -14.75 -12.69 4.14
N VAL A 157 -13.90 -12.00 3.40
CA VAL A 157 -13.04 -12.61 2.37
C VAL A 157 -12.02 -13.54 2.99
N LEU A 158 -11.38 -13.14 4.08
CA LEU A 158 -10.37 -13.95 4.77
C LEU A 158 -10.99 -15.15 5.49
N GLY A 159 -12.17 -14.98 6.05
CA GLY A 159 -12.85 -15.97 6.89
C GLY A 159 -12.45 -15.85 8.37
N PRO A 160 -13.26 -16.42 9.25
CA PRO A 160 -13.07 -16.33 10.70
C PRO A 160 -11.69 -16.80 11.17
N GLU A 161 -11.16 -17.86 10.57
CA GLU A 161 -9.89 -18.48 10.92
C GLU A 161 -8.66 -17.58 10.66
N ASN A 162 -8.81 -16.54 9.85
CA ASN A 162 -7.74 -15.61 9.49
C ASN A 162 -7.93 -14.22 10.10
N CYS A 163 -9.00 -14.03 10.86
CA CYS A 163 -9.30 -12.75 11.49
C CYS A 163 -8.58 -12.65 12.83
N THR A 164 -7.52 -11.87 12.86
CA THR A 164 -6.76 -11.54 14.10
C THR A 164 -7.18 -10.17 14.64
N SER A 165 -8.38 -9.72 14.32
CA SER A 165 -8.87 -8.42 14.75
C SER A 165 -8.91 -8.32 16.28
N ILE A 166 -8.21 -7.35 16.82
CA ILE A 166 -8.22 -7.03 18.26
C ILE A 166 -9.63 -6.61 18.74
N ASN A 167 -10.52 -6.26 17.79
CA ASN A 167 -11.85 -5.70 18.08
C ASN A 167 -13.01 -6.45 17.39
N GLY A 168 -12.81 -7.64 16.89
CA GLY A 168 -13.84 -8.41 16.20
C GLY A 168 -14.03 -9.77 16.80
N ASP A 169 -15.06 -9.93 17.61
CA ASP A 169 -15.50 -11.26 18.04
C ASP A 169 -16.42 -11.86 16.96
N PHE A 170 -16.45 -13.19 16.90
CA PHE A 170 -17.38 -13.92 16.07
C PHE A 170 -18.50 -14.47 16.97
N ASP A 171 -19.72 -14.45 16.46
CA ASP A 171 -20.81 -15.15 17.09
C ASP A 171 -20.67 -16.68 16.93
N LYS A 172 -21.58 -17.43 17.53
CA LYS A 172 -21.55 -18.89 17.49
C LYS A 172 -21.79 -19.47 16.09
N GLU A 173 -22.36 -18.69 15.21
CA GLU A 173 -22.62 -19.00 13.80
C GLU A 173 -21.45 -18.60 12.89
N GLY A 174 -20.39 -17.98 13.44
CA GLY A 174 -19.23 -17.51 12.69
C GLY A 174 -19.40 -16.15 12.00
N ASN A 175 -20.45 -15.39 12.34
CA ASN A 175 -20.62 -14.04 11.85
C ASN A 175 -19.75 -13.06 12.64
N ILE A 176 -19.23 -12.05 11.97
CA ILE A 176 -18.40 -11.04 12.60
C ILE A 176 -19.28 -10.11 13.44
N ILE A 177 -19.06 -10.12 14.74
CA ILE A 177 -19.64 -9.12 15.64
C ILE A 177 -18.78 -7.86 15.54
N CYS A 178 -19.23 -6.87 14.79
CA CYS A 178 -18.61 -5.55 14.78
C CYS A 178 -19.14 -4.75 15.98
N GLN A 179 -18.25 -4.40 16.89
CA GLN A 179 -18.54 -3.32 17.84
C GLN A 179 -18.02 -2.00 17.30
#